data_85bf6a3dd2d430cbceb78b91df48f227
#
_entry.id   85bf6a3dd2d430cbceb78b91df48f227
#
_cell.length_a   1.000
_cell.length_b   1.000
_cell.length_c   1.000
_cell.angle_alpha   90.00
_cell.angle_beta   90.00
_cell.angle_gamma   90.00
#
_symmetry.space_group_name_H-M   'P 1'
#
loop_
_entity.id
_entity.type
_entity.pdbx_description
1 polymer ?
#
loop_
_entity_poly.entity_id
_entity_poly.type
_entity_poly.pdbx_seq_one_letter_code
_entity_poly.pdbx_strand_id
1 'polypeptide(L)'
;QPSELIRHEAQTEIPPELTPLDPSEIENPTLPEAPLPAGVASTLYGKTGKAMFQVVVLGDSQFANFLGTEGLGYLLSQKLHANVYNLALGGKCAAAEQEDRGKDMSQWGTTCGVNLMKAIVGEQDTTCLNGWDYQMNVFNSCDFSKTDLFVLEYGVNDYLSKKPMYDENDPDSVYTYFGALESMILDIRNYFPEAQILVCTPTYAQFWQGGTGAFLGDSNIINNGYGTLYNYVETATHPAGGHQNTSTVNEYENSGINPYTASEDLLDGIHMTDAGRVKYANLLSRVALRAMGYDIDEGVDPDTIDWISQNPKGK
;
A
#
# COMPACT_ATOMS: atom_id res chain seq x y z
N GLN A 1 -1.03 -30.07 2.70
CA GLN A 1 -0.20 -31.18 3.15
C GLN A 1 -0.27 -31.24 4.69
N PRO A 2 -0.39 -32.43 5.32
CA PRO A 2 -0.54 -32.52 6.78
C PRO A 2 0.64 -31.89 7.58
N SER A 3 1.84 -31.93 7.02
CA SER A 3 3.04 -31.38 7.65
C SER A 3 3.06 -29.85 7.72
N GLU A 4 2.41 -29.16 6.78
CA GLU A 4 2.33 -27.71 6.76
C GLU A 4 1.27 -27.19 7.74
N LEU A 5 0.13 -27.88 7.82
CA LEU A 5 -0.88 -27.61 8.83
C LEU A 5 -0.32 -27.72 10.26
N ILE A 6 0.41 -28.80 10.52
CA ILE A 6 1.05 -29.03 11.83
C ILE A 6 2.09 -27.95 12.14
N ARG A 7 2.86 -27.53 11.13
CA ARG A 7 3.86 -26.47 11.30
C ARG A 7 3.20 -25.12 11.60
N HIS A 8 2.09 -24.81 10.94
CA HIS A 8 1.36 -23.59 11.19
C HIS A 8 0.70 -23.60 12.60
N GLU A 9 0.06 -24.71 12.97
CA GLU A 9 -0.52 -24.85 14.32
C GLU A 9 0.55 -24.73 15.42
N ALA A 10 1.72 -25.32 15.22
CA ALA A 10 2.84 -25.17 16.16
C ALA A 10 3.36 -23.72 16.25
N GLN A 11 3.27 -22.94 15.17
CA GLN A 11 3.65 -21.52 15.14
C GLN A 11 2.62 -20.60 15.80
N THR A 12 1.38 -21.05 15.92
CA THR A 12 0.30 -20.27 16.58
C THR A 12 0.24 -20.48 18.10
N GLU A 13 1.06 -21.37 18.66
CA GLU A 13 1.15 -21.57 20.12
C GLU A 13 1.91 -20.47 20.87
N ILE A 14 2.24 -19.36 20.21
CA ILE A 14 2.83 -18.21 20.88
C ILE A 14 1.76 -17.55 21.74
N PRO A 15 2.03 -17.37 23.04
CA PRO A 15 1.01 -16.80 23.93
C PRO A 15 0.54 -15.43 23.46
N PRO A 16 -0.76 -15.14 23.53
CA PRO A 16 -1.30 -13.82 23.14
C PRO A 16 -0.83 -12.67 24.04
N GLU A 17 -0.14 -12.97 25.11
CA GLU A 17 0.40 -12.02 26.09
C GLU A 17 1.84 -11.59 25.80
N LEU A 18 2.34 -11.84 24.59
CA LEU A 18 3.69 -11.42 24.22
C LEU A 18 3.84 -9.90 24.34
N THR A 19 5.01 -9.52 24.82
CA THR A 19 5.44 -8.11 24.84
C THR A 19 5.22 -7.47 23.48
N PRO A 20 4.91 -6.16 23.43
CA PRO A 20 4.78 -5.45 22.18
C PRO A 20 5.97 -5.69 21.27
N LEU A 21 5.70 -5.84 19.96
CA LEU A 21 6.71 -6.04 18.95
C LEU A 21 7.71 -4.88 18.96
N ASP A 22 9.00 -5.19 19.01
CA ASP A 22 10.05 -4.22 18.74
C ASP A 22 10.44 -4.30 17.24
N PRO A 23 10.18 -3.25 16.46
CA PRO A 23 10.52 -3.25 15.04
C PRO A 23 12.00 -3.50 14.75
N SER A 24 12.89 -3.15 15.68
CA SER A 24 14.33 -3.40 15.54
C SER A 24 14.71 -4.89 15.65
N GLU A 25 13.82 -5.73 16.17
CA GLU A 25 14.00 -7.17 16.27
C GLU A 25 13.60 -7.92 15.00
N ILE A 26 12.91 -7.25 14.05
CA ILE A 26 12.52 -7.83 12.77
C ILE A 26 13.68 -7.74 11.81
N GLU A 27 14.07 -8.87 11.25
CA GLU A 27 15.04 -8.92 10.17
C GLU A 27 14.34 -8.65 8.84
N ASN A 28 14.64 -7.48 8.24
CA ASN A 28 14.25 -7.18 6.87
C ASN A 28 15.40 -7.51 5.93
N PRO A 29 15.22 -8.42 4.95
CA PRO A 29 16.26 -8.67 3.98
C PRO A 29 16.50 -7.43 3.13
N THR A 30 17.75 -7.25 2.74
CA THR A 30 18.12 -6.21 1.79
C THR A 30 17.62 -6.63 0.41
N LEU A 31 16.59 -5.94 -0.07
CA LEU A 31 16.08 -6.15 -1.43
C LEU A 31 16.93 -5.37 -2.44
N PRO A 32 17.17 -5.92 -3.63
CA PRO A 32 17.94 -5.23 -4.63
C PRO A 32 17.22 -3.97 -5.12
N GLU A 33 17.92 -2.84 -5.10
CA GLU A 33 17.44 -1.63 -5.73
C GLU A 33 17.50 -1.76 -7.25
N ALA A 34 16.38 -1.56 -7.91
CA ALA A 34 16.35 -1.46 -9.36
C ALA A 34 16.60 0.01 -9.76
N PRO A 35 17.64 0.28 -10.58
CA PRO A 35 17.87 1.63 -11.06
C PRO A 35 16.76 2.04 -12.03
N LEU A 36 16.23 3.25 -11.85
CA LEU A 36 15.16 3.79 -12.67
C LEU A 36 15.64 5.00 -13.47
N PRO A 37 15.13 5.15 -14.70
CA PRO A 37 15.40 6.33 -15.50
C PRO A 37 14.87 7.59 -14.81
N ALA A 38 15.69 8.60 -14.69
CA ALA A 38 15.29 9.89 -14.14
C ALA A 38 14.21 10.57 -14.99
N GLY A 39 13.24 11.21 -14.35
CA GLY A 39 12.22 12.04 -14.99
C GLY A 39 11.14 11.27 -15.76
N VAL A 40 10.97 9.97 -15.50
CA VAL A 40 9.98 9.13 -16.15
C VAL A 40 9.00 8.58 -15.12
N ALA A 41 7.73 8.42 -15.51
CA ALA A 41 6.76 7.66 -14.72
C ALA A 41 7.32 6.26 -14.43
N SER A 42 6.97 5.69 -13.27
CA SER A 42 7.47 4.38 -12.87
C SER A 42 7.14 3.30 -13.89
N THR A 43 5.96 3.41 -14.52
CA THR A 43 5.61 2.55 -15.64
C THR A 43 4.65 3.26 -16.58
N LEU A 44 5.06 3.41 -17.83
CA LEU A 44 4.18 3.86 -18.91
C LEU A 44 3.63 2.64 -19.63
N TYR A 45 2.32 2.61 -19.86
CA TYR A 45 1.69 1.54 -20.62
C TYR A 45 2.13 1.57 -22.09
N GLY A 46 2.90 0.56 -22.44
CA GLY A 46 3.26 0.24 -23.80
C GLY A 46 4.04 1.33 -24.56
N LYS A 47 4.97 0.90 -25.39
CA LYS A 47 5.65 1.79 -26.34
C LYS A 47 4.76 2.18 -27.52
N THR A 48 3.63 1.51 -27.71
CA THR A 48 2.78 1.58 -28.91
C THR A 48 1.29 1.79 -28.63
N GLY A 49 0.85 1.66 -27.37
CA GLY A 49 -0.55 1.83 -26.98
C GLY A 49 -0.82 3.13 -26.22
N LYS A 50 -1.97 3.72 -26.44
CA LYS A 50 -2.45 4.85 -25.63
C LYS A 50 -2.93 4.29 -24.29
N ALA A 51 -2.40 4.79 -23.17
CA ALA A 51 -2.89 4.45 -21.85
C ALA A 51 -4.37 4.85 -21.71
N MET A 52 -5.15 3.98 -21.07
CA MET A 52 -6.57 4.24 -20.79
C MET A 52 -6.74 5.06 -19.51
N PHE A 53 -5.84 4.87 -18.54
CA PHE A 53 -5.92 5.51 -17.23
C PHE A 53 -4.58 6.09 -16.81
N GLN A 54 -4.65 7.09 -15.94
CA GLN A 54 -3.54 7.56 -15.14
C GLN A 54 -3.77 7.14 -13.67
N VAL A 55 -2.82 6.41 -13.13
CA VAL A 55 -2.83 5.91 -11.75
C VAL A 55 -1.68 6.53 -10.98
N VAL A 56 -1.96 7.04 -9.79
CA VAL A 56 -0.96 7.53 -8.84
C VAL A 56 -0.97 6.62 -7.62
N VAL A 57 0.18 6.09 -7.26
CA VAL A 57 0.36 5.20 -6.11
C VAL A 57 1.13 5.94 -5.02
N LEU A 58 0.53 6.00 -3.82
CA LEU A 58 1.21 6.33 -2.57
C LEU A 58 1.26 5.05 -1.75
N GLY A 59 2.41 4.71 -1.22
CA GLY A 59 2.58 3.46 -0.48
C GLY A 59 3.97 3.29 0.09
N ASP A 60 4.26 2.08 0.46
CA ASP A 60 5.51 1.70 1.11
C ASP A 60 6.39 0.78 0.25
N SER A 61 7.20 -0.05 0.90
CA SER A 61 8.13 -0.95 0.24
C SER A 61 7.47 -2.00 -0.66
N GLN A 62 6.20 -2.31 -0.48
CA GLN A 62 5.49 -3.25 -1.35
C GLN A 62 5.50 -2.79 -2.82
N PHE A 63 5.29 -1.50 -3.04
CA PHE A 63 5.39 -0.87 -4.36
C PHE A 63 6.79 -0.33 -4.68
N ALA A 64 7.58 0.06 -3.68
CA ALA A 64 8.85 0.73 -3.90
C ALA A 64 10.01 -0.23 -4.23
N ASN A 65 10.00 -1.46 -3.73
CA ASN A 65 11.18 -2.32 -3.75
C ASN A 65 11.45 -2.99 -5.10
N PHE A 66 10.43 -3.24 -5.90
CA PHE A 66 10.58 -3.87 -7.21
C PHE A 66 10.03 -2.95 -8.29
N LEU A 67 10.92 -2.41 -9.10
CA LEU A 67 10.60 -1.38 -10.08
C LEU A 67 10.75 -1.87 -11.53
N GLY A 68 11.11 -3.14 -11.70
CA GLY A 68 11.15 -3.81 -13.00
C GLY A 68 9.81 -4.46 -13.38
N THR A 69 9.86 -5.37 -14.35
CA THR A 69 8.66 -6.05 -14.88
C THR A 69 7.99 -6.99 -13.87
N GLU A 70 8.67 -7.34 -12.81
CA GLU A 70 8.17 -8.13 -11.67
C GLU A 70 7.48 -7.28 -10.60
N GLY A 71 7.61 -5.96 -10.67
CA GLY A 71 7.08 -5.03 -9.66
C GLY A 71 5.59 -4.77 -9.80
N LEU A 72 4.95 -4.40 -8.68
CA LEU A 72 3.51 -4.11 -8.64
C LEU A 72 3.13 -2.96 -9.59
N GLY A 73 3.95 -1.92 -9.69
CA GLY A 73 3.69 -0.81 -10.61
C GLY A 73 3.59 -1.27 -12.07
N TYR A 74 4.50 -2.13 -12.51
CA TYR A 74 4.45 -2.70 -13.86
C TYR A 74 3.25 -3.62 -14.04
N LEU A 75 3.02 -4.56 -13.12
CA LEU A 75 1.89 -5.48 -13.20
C LEU A 75 0.56 -4.73 -13.28
N LEU A 76 0.40 -3.69 -12.45
CA LEU A 76 -0.80 -2.85 -12.45
C LEU A 76 -0.96 -2.11 -13.77
N SER A 77 0.14 -1.55 -14.33
CA SER A 77 0.09 -0.85 -15.61
C SER A 77 -0.38 -1.74 -16.75
N GLN A 78 0.07 -2.98 -16.77
CA GLN A 78 -0.31 -3.94 -17.83
C GLN A 78 -1.78 -4.37 -17.68
N LYS A 79 -2.21 -4.69 -16.47
CA LYS A 79 -3.59 -5.15 -16.20
C LYS A 79 -4.64 -4.05 -16.42
N LEU A 80 -4.29 -2.81 -16.13
CA LEU A 80 -5.20 -1.66 -16.28
C LEU A 80 -5.01 -0.88 -17.60
N HIS A 81 -4.04 -1.24 -18.41
CA HIS A 81 -3.62 -0.42 -19.55
C HIS A 81 -3.37 1.04 -19.12
N ALA A 82 -2.66 1.22 -18.04
CA ALA A 82 -2.49 2.51 -17.37
C ALA A 82 -1.05 3.00 -17.34
N ASN A 83 -0.88 4.32 -17.33
CA ASN A 83 0.35 4.94 -16.84
C ASN A 83 0.31 4.97 -15.32
N VAL A 84 1.28 4.35 -14.68
CA VAL A 84 1.37 4.27 -13.22
C VAL A 84 2.51 5.14 -12.71
N TYR A 85 2.17 6.19 -11.97
CA TYR A 85 3.10 7.07 -11.30
C TYR A 85 3.28 6.56 -9.86
N ASN A 86 4.35 5.80 -9.65
CA ASN A 86 4.63 5.14 -8.38
C ASN A 86 5.45 6.06 -7.47
N LEU A 87 4.79 6.67 -6.50
CA LEU A 87 5.39 7.53 -5.48
C LEU A 87 5.60 6.81 -4.14
N ALA A 88 5.51 5.48 -4.13
CA ALA A 88 5.74 4.71 -2.92
C ALA A 88 7.16 4.88 -2.38
N LEU A 89 7.27 4.88 -1.06
CA LEU A 89 8.50 5.17 -0.32
C LEU A 89 8.76 4.04 0.70
N GLY A 90 9.83 3.29 0.49
CA GLY A 90 10.18 2.15 1.35
C GLY A 90 10.27 2.51 2.82
N GLY A 91 9.66 1.69 3.69
CA GLY A 91 9.69 1.88 5.13
C GLY A 91 8.82 3.03 5.67
N LYS A 92 7.99 3.67 4.84
CA LYS A 92 7.23 4.85 5.25
C LYS A 92 5.81 4.53 5.68
N CYS A 93 5.34 5.30 6.66
CA CYS A 93 4.00 5.23 7.22
C CYS A 93 3.02 6.12 6.45
N ALA A 94 1.72 5.83 6.56
CA ALA A 94 0.67 6.78 6.23
C ALA A 94 0.69 7.97 7.19
N ALA A 95 0.76 7.67 8.49
CA ALA A 95 0.70 8.65 9.58
C ALA A 95 1.92 9.58 9.60
N ALA A 96 1.66 10.85 9.97
CA ALA A 96 2.69 11.85 10.14
C ALA A 96 3.67 11.50 11.27
N GLU A 97 4.88 12.01 11.16
CA GLU A 97 5.95 11.76 12.12
C GLU A 97 5.85 12.70 13.33
N GLN A 98 6.40 12.27 14.46
CA GLN A 98 6.35 13.04 15.69
C GLN A 98 7.13 14.36 15.60
N GLU A 99 8.16 14.43 14.75
CA GLU A 99 8.93 15.64 14.50
C GLU A 99 8.09 16.77 13.91
N ASP A 100 6.98 16.46 13.27
CA ASP A 100 6.06 17.43 12.67
C ASP A 100 4.94 17.86 13.63
N ARG A 101 4.80 17.16 14.77
CA ARG A 101 3.76 17.49 15.75
C ARG A 101 3.93 18.91 16.30
N GLY A 102 2.86 19.69 16.20
CA GLY A 102 2.84 21.08 16.68
C GLY A 102 3.46 22.09 15.72
N LYS A 103 4.02 21.65 14.58
CA LYS A 103 4.43 22.57 13.51
C LYS A 103 3.24 22.97 12.64
N ASP A 104 3.35 24.14 12.04
CA ASP A 104 2.49 24.49 10.91
C ASP A 104 2.72 23.49 9.77
N MET A 105 1.66 23.10 9.08
CA MET A 105 1.72 22.11 7.99
C MET A 105 2.73 22.47 6.90
N SER A 106 2.88 23.77 6.60
CA SER A 106 3.88 24.27 5.65
C SER A 106 5.34 24.02 6.07
N GLN A 107 5.55 23.66 7.34
CA GLN A 107 6.87 23.35 7.92
C GLN A 107 7.12 21.84 8.09
N TRP A 108 6.16 21.00 7.69
CA TRP A 108 6.34 19.56 7.74
C TRP A 108 7.36 19.12 6.70
N GLY A 109 8.40 18.42 7.14
CA GLY A 109 9.51 18.00 6.28
C GLY A 109 9.76 16.49 6.30
N THR A 110 9.12 15.77 7.21
CA THR A 110 9.31 14.33 7.32
C THR A 110 8.52 13.56 6.27
N THR A 111 9.08 12.46 5.82
CA THR A 111 8.51 11.65 4.74
C THR A 111 7.45 10.70 5.28
N CYS A 112 6.20 10.92 4.88
CA CYS A 112 5.07 10.04 5.17
C CYS A 112 3.94 10.25 4.15
N GLY A 113 2.92 9.41 4.17
CA GLY A 113 1.78 9.50 3.24
C GLY A 113 1.07 10.84 3.31
N VAL A 114 0.78 11.35 4.50
CA VAL A 114 0.10 12.64 4.69
C VAL A 114 0.92 13.79 4.07
N ASN A 115 2.22 13.85 4.36
CA ASN A 115 3.08 14.93 3.85
C ASN A 115 3.21 14.88 2.32
N LEU A 116 3.34 13.67 1.76
CA LEU A 116 3.38 13.48 0.31
C LEU A 116 2.07 13.92 -0.35
N MET A 117 0.92 13.57 0.24
CA MET A 117 -0.37 14.01 -0.28
C MET A 117 -0.51 15.54 -0.23
N LYS A 118 -0.06 16.19 0.85
CA LYS A 118 -0.04 17.65 0.94
C LYS A 118 0.82 18.31 -0.15
N ALA A 119 1.93 17.68 -0.51
CA ALA A 119 2.74 18.13 -1.65
C ALA A 119 2.01 17.93 -3.00
N ILE A 120 1.32 16.80 -3.19
CA ILE A 120 0.55 16.51 -4.40
C ILE A 120 -0.56 17.55 -4.63
N VAL A 121 -1.27 17.95 -3.58
CA VAL A 121 -2.34 18.95 -3.69
C VAL A 121 -1.83 20.39 -3.64
N GLY A 122 -0.53 20.60 -3.47
CA GLY A 122 0.09 21.92 -3.49
C GLY A 122 -0.06 22.74 -2.19
N GLU A 123 -0.46 22.08 -1.09
CA GLU A 123 -0.55 22.72 0.24
C GLU A 123 0.80 22.83 0.95
N GLN A 124 1.80 22.10 0.50
CA GLN A 124 3.21 22.23 0.90
C GLN A 124 4.15 21.94 -0.27
N ASP A 125 5.43 22.23 -0.06
CA ASP A 125 6.47 21.93 -1.03
C ASP A 125 6.87 20.44 -1.04
N THR A 126 7.88 20.10 -1.82
CA THR A 126 8.37 18.73 -1.99
C THR A 126 9.49 18.35 -1.02
N THR A 127 9.66 19.06 0.09
CA THR A 127 10.71 18.81 1.09
C THR A 127 10.66 17.38 1.63
N CYS A 128 9.46 16.80 1.74
CA CYS A 128 9.29 15.39 2.16
C CYS A 128 9.91 14.37 1.19
N LEU A 129 10.26 14.76 -0.03
CA LEU A 129 10.94 13.94 -1.03
C LEU A 129 12.44 14.20 -1.13
N ASN A 130 13.02 15.03 -0.27
CA ASN A 130 14.47 15.26 -0.25
C ASN A 130 15.21 13.95 0.05
N GLY A 131 16.16 13.62 -0.82
CA GLY A 131 16.89 12.35 -0.76
C GLY A 131 16.17 11.16 -1.43
N TRP A 132 14.99 11.37 -1.99
CA TRP A 132 14.21 10.38 -2.73
C TRP A 132 14.17 10.75 -4.23
N ASP A 133 15.33 10.71 -4.88
CA ASP A 133 15.52 11.24 -6.24
C ASP A 133 14.59 10.61 -7.28
N TYR A 134 14.34 9.30 -7.16
CA TYR A 134 13.43 8.62 -8.06
C TYR A 134 11.99 9.15 -7.91
N GLN A 135 11.49 9.20 -6.69
CA GLN A 135 10.12 9.66 -6.42
C GLN A 135 9.97 11.15 -6.75
N MET A 136 11.00 11.95 -6.53
CA MET A 136 11.03 13.36 -6.96
C MET A 136 10.89 13.46 -8.49
N ASN A 137 11.59 12.63 -9.24
CA ASN A 137 11.48 12.61 -10.70
C ASN A 137 10.08 12.17 -11.15
N VAL A 138 9.50 11.14 -10.53
CA VAL A 138 8.12 10.71 -10.80
C VAL A 138 7.15 11.84 -10.48
N PHE A 139 7.27 12.49 -9.34
CA PHE A 139 6.44 13.61 -8.93
C PHE A 139 6.46 14.75 -9.96
N ASN A 140 7.65 15.16 -10.39
CA ASN A 140 7.84 16.24 -11.33
C ASN A 140 7.34 15.91 -12.76
N SER A 141 7.21 14.63 -13.11
CA SER A 141 6.71 14.17 -14.40
C SER A 141 5.19 13.96 -14.46
N CYS A 142 4.51 14.02 -13.32
CA CYS A 142 3.08 13.74 -13.20
C CYS A 142 2.25 15.02 -13.25
N ASP A 143 1.27 15.06 -14.14
CA ASP A 143 0.17 16.02 -14.05
C ASP A 143 -0.96 15.41 -13.23
N PHE A 144 -0.97 15.68 -11.92
CA PHE A 144 -1.92 15.10 -10.99
C PHE A 144 -3.38 15.40 -11.31
N SER A 145 -3.65 16.51 -12.01
CA SER A 145 -5.03 16.87 -12.42
C SER A 145 -5.67 15.86 -13.38
N LYS A 146 -4.86 15.01 -14.00
CA LYS A 146 -5.30 13.97 -14.95
C LYS A 146 -5.47 12.61 -14.32
N THR A 147 -5.33 12.50 -12.99
CA THR A 147 -5.39 11.22 -12.30
C THR A 147 -6.80 10.66 -12.28
N ASP A 148 -6.95 9.44 -12.80
CA ASP A 148 -8.20 8.68 -12.76
C ASP A 148 -8.33 7.88 -11.46
N LEU A 149 -7.22 7.41 -10.91
CA LEU A 149 -7.17 6.51 -9.77
C LEU A 149 -5.99 6.82 -8.84
N PHE A 150 -6.27 7.00 -7.55
CA PHE A 150 -5.28 7.00 -6.49
C PHE A 150 -5.30 5.66 -5.76
N VAL A 151 -4.13 5.07 -5.54
CA VAL A 151 -3.93 3.87 -4.73
C VAL A 151 -3.17 4.27 -3.46
N LEU A 152 -3.78 4.02 -2.31
CA LEU A 152 -3.18 4.25 -1.00
C LEU A 152 -2.84 2.90 -0.37
N GLU A 153 -1.55 2.56 -0.36
CA GLU A 153 -1.05 1.27 0.13
C GLU A 153 -0.12 1.51 1.32
N TYR A 154 -0.68 1.50 2.53
CA TYR A 154 0.03 1.72 3.78
C TYR A 154 -0.49 0.79 4.88
N GLY A 155 0.25 0.69 5.96
CA GLY A 155 -0.22 0.12 7.20
C GLY A 155 0.79 -0.78 7.90
N VAL A 156 1.58 -1.58 7.17
CA VAL A 156 2.58 -2.45 7.82
C VAL A 156 3.63 -1.61 8.56
N ASN A 157 4.09 -0.51 7.98
CA ASN A 157 5.05 0.37 8.64
C ASN A 157 4.41 1.19 9.75
N ASP A 158 3.14 1.57 9.64
CA ASP A 158 2.40 2.20 10.74
C ASP A 158 2.35 1.25 11.95
N TYR A 159 2.07 -0.03 11.71
CA TYR A 159 2.12 -1.07 12.74
C TYR A 159 3.54 -1.26 13.30
N LEU A 160 4.56 -1.43 12.46
CA LEU A 160 5.95 -1.62 12.87
C LEU A 160 6.51 -0.42 13.63
N SER A 161 6.13 0.79 13.24
CA SER A 161 6.54 2.04 13.89
C SER A 161 5.66 2.40 15.10
N LYS A 162 4.75 1.52 15.49
CA LYS A 162 3.85 1.73 16.64
C LYS A 162 3.04 3.03 16.55
N LYS A 163 2.57 3.37 15.36
CA LYS A 163 1.59 4.44 15.19
C LYS A 163 0.26 4.01 15.81
N PRO A 164 -0.42 4.82 16.61
CA PRO A 164 -1.76 4.51 17.05
C PRO A 164 -2.69 4.29 15.85
N MET A 165 -3.64 3.36 15.95
CA MET A 165 -4.64 3.17 14.90
C MET A 165 -5.63 4.32 14.86
N TYR A 166 -6.05 4.82 16.01
CA TYR A 166 -7.09 5.81 16.18
C TYR A 166 -6.89 6.60 17.47
N ASP A 167 -7.39 7.83 17.52
CA ASP A 167 -7.45 8.64 18.73
C ASP A 167 -8.90 9.07 18.96
N GLU A 168 -9.53 8.60 20.04
CA GLU A 168 -10.92 8.91 20.38
C GLU A 168 -11.11 10.40 20.73
N ASN A 169 -10.07 11.07 21.21
CA ASN A 169 -10.11 12.48 21.56
C ASN A 169 -9.81 13.41 20.40
N ASP A 170 -9.18 12.89 19.35
CA ASP A 170 -8.85 13.62 18.11
C ASP A 170 -8.99 12.66 16.91
N PRO A 171 -10.23 12.39 16.47
CA PRO A 171 -10.49 11.45 15.38
C PRO A 171 -9.80 11.79 14.05
N ASP A 172 -9.53 13.08 13.84
CA ASP A 172 -8.89 13.59 12.63
C ASP A 172 -7.36 13.64 12.75
N SER A 173 -6.79 13.09 13.83
CA SER A 173 -5.37 13.12 14.09
C SER A 173 -4.57 12.41 12.99
N VAL A 174 -3.79 13.18 12.23
CA VAL A 174 -2.89 12.66 11.19
C VAL A 174 -1.70 11.87 11.74
N TYR A 175 -1.54 11.83 13.07
CA TYR A 175 -0.54 11.02 13.77
C TYR A 175 -1.03 9.61 14.08
N THR A 176 -2.25 9.28 13.67
CA THR A 176 -2.82 7.94 13.71
C THR A 176 -2.98 7.37 12.31
N TYR A 177 -2.98 6.06 12.20
CA TYR A 177 -3.14 5.38 10.91
C TYR A 177 -4.49 5.73 10.25
N PHE A 178 -5.59 5.65 11.01
CA PHE A 178 -6.93 5.99 10.50
C PHE A 178 -7.01 7.46 10.07
N GLY A 179 -6.61 8.39 10.95
CA GLY A 179 -6.68 9.82 10.66
C GLY A 179 -5.80 10.23 9.47
N ALA A 180 -4.66 9.55 9.27
CA ALA A 180 -3.81 9.76 8.12
C ALA A 180 -4.50 9.33 6.80
N LEU A 181 -5.14 8.14 6.79
CA LEU A 181 -5.92 7.69 5.63
C LEU A 181 -7.07 8.65 5.32
N GLU A 182 -7.84 9.05 6.33
CA GLU A 182 -8.92 10.03 6.19
C GLU A 182 -8.43 11.35 5.61
N SER A 183 -7.32 11.89 6.12
CA SER A 183 -6.72 13.12 5.63
C SER A 183 -6.35 13.05 4.15
N MET A 184 -5.70 11.97 3.73
CA MET A 184 -5.34 11.77 2.31
C MET A 184 -6.59 11.65 1.42
N ILE A 185 -7.61 10.92 1.87
CA ILE A 185 -8.87 10.76 1.12
C ILE A 185 -9.58 12.10 0.97
N LEU A 186 -9.66 12.88 2.03
CA LEU A 186 -10.27 14.21 2.00
C LEU A 186 -9.53 15.17 1.05
N ASP A 187 -8.20 15.15 1.06
CA ASP A 187 -7.41 15.93 0.12
C ASP A 187 -7.71 15.53 -1.33
N ILE A 188 -7.73 14.23 -1.63
CA ILE A 188 -8.08 13.75 -2.98
C ILE A 188 -9.51 14.19 -3.35
N ARG A 189 -10.48 14.04 -2.47
CA ARG A 189 -11.88 14.48 -2.74
C ARG A 189 -11.97 15.96 -3.03
N ASN A 190 -11.22 16.78 -2.32
CA ASN A 190 -11.25 18.24 -2.47
C ASN A 190 -10.60 18.72 -3.77
N TYR A 191 -9.49 18.11 -4.17
CA TYR A 191 -8.68 18.58 -5.30
C TYR A 191 -8.91 17.78 -6.58
N PHE A 192 -9.33 16.51 -6.48
CA PHE A 192 -9.56 15.59 -7.59
C PHE A 192 -10.90 14.86 -7.42
N PRO A 193 -12.03 15.58 -7.44
CA PRO A 193 -13.33 15.03 -7.04
C PRO A 193 -13.82 13.85 -7.89
N GLU A 194 -13.37 13.76 -9.14
CA GLU A 194 -13.77 12.70 -10.07
C GLU A 194 -12.87 11.44 -9.97
N ALA A 195 -11.71 11.53 -9.32
CA ALA A 195 -10.82 10.40 -9.21
C ALA A 195 -11.38 9.30 -8.29
N GLN A 196 -11.13 8.03 -8.65
CA GLN A 196 -11.36 6.90 -7.78
C GLN A 196 -10.23 6.78 -6.76
N ILE A 197 -10.54 6.29 -5.57
CA ILE A 197 -9.56 6.01 -4.51
C ILE A 197 -9.66 4.54 -4.12
N LEU A 198 -8.53 3.85 -4.10
CA LEU A 198 -8.42 2.51 -3.53
C LEU A 198 -7.55 2.57 -2.29
N VAL A 199 -8.08 2.08 -1.17
CA VAL A 199 -7.34 1.88 0.07
C VAL A 199 -7.00 0.39 0.16
N CYS A 200 -5.72 0.06 0.02
CA CYS A 200 -5.25 -1.31 0.15
C CYS A 200 -4.94 -1.62 1.62
N THR A 201 -5.49 -2.72 2.13
CA THR A 201 -5.09 -3.22 3.45
C THR A 201 -3.66 -3.76 3.39
N PRO A 202 -2.94 -3.83 4.51
CA PRO A 202 -1.76 -4.68 4.62
C PRO A 202 -2.08 -6.12 4.21
N THR A 203 -1.07 -6.86 3.77
CA THR A 203 -1.15 -8.29 3.53
C THR A 203 -0.91 -9.10 4.81
N TYR A 204 -1.22 -10.39 4.77
CA TYR A 204 -0.75 -11.32 5.79
C TYR A 204 0.78 -11.21 5.94
N ALA A 205 1.27 -11.26 7.17
CA ALA A 205 2.68 -11.16 7.47
C ALA A 205 3.10 -12.14 8.58
N GLN A 206 4.37 -12.51 8.54
CA GLN A 206 5.04 -13.34 9.54
C GLN A 206 6.29 -12.59 10.03
N PHE A 207 6.63 -12.78 11.29
CA PHE A 207 7.73 -12.06 11.93
C PHE A 207 8.74 -13.01 12.53
N TRP A 208 10.02 -12.76 12.25
CA TRP A 208 11.16 -13.50 12.79
C TRP A 208 12.09 -12.56 13.53
N GLN A 209 12.71 -13.05 14.58
CA GLN A 209 13.67 -12.30 15.34
C GLN A 209 14.98 -12.15 14.56
N GLY A 210 15.44 -10.92 14.41
CA GLY A 210 16.72 -10.61 13.80
C GLY A 210 17.88 -11.25 14.55
N GLY A 211 18.88 -11.76 13.81
CA GLY A 211 20.09 -12.40 14.33
C GLY A 211 19.91 -13.86 14.78
N THR A 212 18.72 -14.30 15.17
CA THR A 212 18.46 -15.69 15.58
C THR A 212 17.62 -16.47 14.58
N GLY A 213 16.82 -15.78 13.75
CA GLY A 213 15.84 -16.39 12.86
C GLY A 213 14.71 -17.13 13.57
N ALA A 214 14.50 -16.86 14.86
CA ALA A 214 13.41 -17.45 15.62
C ALA A 214 12.07 -16.88 15.18
N PHE A 215 11.07 -17.73 14.96
CA PHE A 215 9.72 -17.30 14.64
C PHE A 215 9.08 -16.60 15.84
N LEU A 216 8.65 -15.36 15.67
CA LEU A 216 8.01 -14.57 16.72
C LEU A 216 6.49 -14.73 16.72
N GLY A 217 5.90 -14.92 15.57
CA GLY A 217 4.46 -14.99 15.37
C GLY A 217 4.06 -14.34 14.06
N ASP A 218 2.76 -14.13 13.88
CA ASP A 218 2.22 -13.55 12.67
C ASP A 218 1.34 -12.33 12.93
N SER A 219 0.78 -11.81 11.87
CA SER A 219 -0.10 -10.65 11.83
C SER A 219 -1.36 -10.75 12.68
N ASN A 220 -1.74 -11.96 13.12
CA ASN A 220 -2.90 -12.18 13.99
C ASN A 220 -2.52 -12.23 15.49
N ILE A 221 -1.24 -12.41 15.81
CA ILE A 221 -0.79 -12.74 17.16
C ILE A 221 0.04 -11.60 17.77
N ILE A 222 1.00 -11.07 17.03
CA ILE A 222 1.97 -10.11 17.58
C ILE A 222 1.33 -8.73 17.73
N ASN A 223 1.25 -8.27 18.98
CA ASN A 223 0.69 -6.97 19.34
C ASN A 223 1.81 -5.94 19.54
N ASN A 224 1.71 -4.78 18.89
CA ASN A 224 2.71 -3.72 18.96
C ASN A 224 2.50 -2.74 20.13
N GLY A 225 1.51 -2.97 20.98
CA GLY A 225 1.06 -2.06 22.05
C GLY A 225 -0.25 -1.34 21.76
N TYR A 226 -0.65 -1.25 20.49
CA TYR A 226 -1.95 -0.74 20.05
C TYR A 226 -2.84 -1.83 19.46
N GLY A 227 -2.25 -2.85 18.86
CA GLY A 227 -2.97 -3.98 18.29
C GLY A 227 -2.06 -4.87 17.45
N THR A 228 -2.65 -5.89 16.86
CA THR A 228 -2.00 -6.75 15.88
C THR A 228 -2.02 -6.07 14.49
N LEU A 229 -1.21 -6.55 13.55
CA LEU A 229 -1.31 -6.05 12.16
C LEU A 229 -2.72 -6.26 11.59
N TYR A 230 -3.40 -7.36 11.96
CA TYR A 230 -4.79 -7.58 11.55
C TYR A 230 -5.73 -6.47 12.02
N ASN A 231 -5.52 -5.87 13.20
CA ASN A 231 -6.31 -4.71 13.62
C ASN A 231 -6.05 -3.47 12.74
N TYR A 232 -4.85 -3.31 12.20
CA TYR A 232 -4.58 -2.28 11.18
C TYR A 232 -5.27 -2.60 9.85
N VAL A 233 -5.37 -3.88 9.48
CA VAL A 233 -6.19 -4.31 8.32
C VAL A 233 -7.65 -3.90 8.50
N GLU A 234 -8.25 -4.21 9.64
CA GLU A 234 -9.63 -3.80 9.97
C GLU A 234 -9.78 -2.28 9.90
N THR A 235 -8.83 -1.54 10.48
CA THR A 235 -8.81 -0.06 10.44
C THR A 235 -8.82 0.47 9.02
N ALA A 236 -8.04 -0.12 8.11
CA ALA A 236 -7.97 0.29 6.70
C ALA A 236 -9.27 0.04 5.91
N THR A 237 -10.18 -0.80 6.41
CA THR A 237 -11.46 -1.06 5.74
C THR A 237 -12.52 0.01 6.00
N HIS A 238 -12.36 0.81 7.05
CA HIS A 238 -13.39 1.77 7.47
C HIS A 238 -13.50 3.01 6.56
N PRO A 239 -12.41 3.64 6.08
CA PRO A 239 -12.51 4.89 5.33
C PRO A 239 -13.39 4.82 4.09
N ALA A 240 -13.34 3.72 3.35
CA ALA A 240 -14.11 3.57 2.12
C ALA A 240 -15.63 3.67 2.32
N GLY A 241 -16.14 3.26 3.47
CA GLY A 241 -17.56 3.33 3.79
C GLY A 241 -18.09 4.75 3.99
N GLY A 242 -17.22 5.72 4.28
CA GLY A 242 -17.57 7.11 4.57
C GLY A 242 -17.39 8.08 3.40
N HIS A 243 -16.83 7.64 2.27
CA HIS A 243 -16.44 8.51 1.17
C HIS A 243 -16.92 8.01 -0.19
N GLN A 244 -17.36 8.94 -1.04
CA GLN A 244 -17.71 8.64 -2.42
C GLN A 244 -16.46 8.25 -3.24
N ASN A 245 -16.65 7.43 -4.27
CA ASN A 245 -15.59 7.00 -5.19
C ASN A 245 -14.38 6.39 -4.46
N THR A 246 -14.60 5.76 -3.33
CA THR A 246 -13.56 5.17 -2.48
C THR A 246 -13.92 3.72 -2.20
N SER A 247 -12.98 2.82 -2.45
CA SER A 247 -13.15 1.38 -2.28
C SER A 247 -11.99 0.81 -1.47
N THR A 248 -12.26 -0.22 -0.70
CA THR A 248 -11.23 -1.02 -0.02
C THR A 248 -10.78 -2.16 -0.93
N VAL A 249 -9.46 -2.34 -1.02
CA VAL A 249 -8.85 -3.57 -1.55
C VAL A 249 -8.36 -4.37 -0.37
N ASN A 250 -9.13 -5.37 0.04
CA ASN A 250 -8.77 -6.22 1.19
C ASN A 250 -7.77 -7.29 0.76
N GLU A 251 -6.51 -6.90 0.65
CA GLU A 251 -5.41 -7.79 0.26
C GLU A 251 -5.17 -8.87 1.31
N TYR A 252 -5.42 -8.57 2.57
CA TYR A 252 -5.27 -9.55 3.64
C TYR A 252 -6.18 -10.76 3.48
N GLU A 253 -7.46 -10.51 3.25
CA GLU A 253 -8.50 -11.55 3.20
C GLU A 253 -8.63 -12.17 1.81
N ASN A 254 -8.38 -11.40 0.74
CA ASN A 254 -8.81 -11.77 -0.60
C ASN A 254 -7.67 -11.96 -1.62
N SER A 255 -6.42 -11.64 -1.28
CA SER A 255 -5.30 -11.86 -2.22
C SER A 255 -4.94 -13.33 -2.40
N GLY A 256 -5.23 -14.15 -1.41
CA GLY A 256 -4.78 -15.55 -1.35
C GLY A 256 -3.39 -15.72 -0.71
N ILE A 257 -2.78 -14.63 -0.20
CA ILE A 257 -1.58 -14.68 0.63
C ILE A 257 -2.02 -14.92 2.07
N ASN A 258 -1.66 -16.06 2.62
CA ASN A 258 -2.16 -16.53 3.91
C ASN A 258 -1.11 -17.43 4.59
N PRO A 259 -1.36 -17.92 5.83
CA PRO A 259 -0.41 -18.77 6.53
C PRO A 259 0.06 -20.01 5.76
N TYR A 260 -0.80 -20.57 4.89
CA TYR A 260 -0.49 -21.79 4.15
C TYR A 260 0.32 -21.54 2.90
N THR A 261 0.29 -20.33 2.35
CA THR A 261 0.99 -19.93 1.14
C THR A 261 2.19 -19.02 1.40
N ALA A 262 2.39 -18.59 2.63
CA ALA A 262 3.41 -17.62 3.01
C ALA A 262 4.83 -18.01 2.56
N SER A 263 5.18 -19.28 2.60
CA SER A 263 6.50 -19.77 2.15
C SER A 263 6.74 -19.62 0.66
N GLU A 264 5.68 -19.52 -0.15
CA GLU A 264 5.75 -19.31 -1.60
C GLU A 264 5.56 -17.83 -1.96
N ASP A 265 4.77 -17.12 -1.19
CA ASP A 265 4.31 -15.77 -1.52
C ASP A 265 5.13 -14.66 -0.85
N LEU A 266 5.85 -14.95 0.24
CA LEU A 266 6.60 -13.97 1.01
C LEU A 266 8.10 -14.29 1.02
N LEU A 267 8.93 -13.26 0.83
CA LEU A 267 10.40 -13.37 0.84
C LEU A 267 10.95 -13.43 2.27
N ASP A 268 10.44 -12.57 3.13
CA ASP A 268 10.95 -12.30 4.48
C ASP A 268 9.83 -12.25 5.52
N GLY A 269 8.67 -12.74 5.15
CA GLY A 269 7.46 -12.67 5.95
C GLY A 269 6.63 -11.40 5.77
N ILE A 270 7.16 -10.36 5.13
CA ILE A 270 6.48 -9.08 4.89
C ILE A 270 6.42 -8.77 3.40
N HIS A 271 7.56 -8.82 2.69
CA HIS A 271 7.66 -8.49 1.28
C HIS A 271 7.33 -9.71 0.42
N MET A 272 6.69 -9.45 -0.70
CA MET A 272 6.19 -10.51 -1.57
C MET A 272 7.25 -11.03 -2.54
N THR A 273 7.16 -12.31 -2.84
CA THR A 273 7.81 -12.94 -4.01
C THR A 273 7.12 -12.48 -5.30
N ASP A 274 7.66 -12.89 -6.47
CA ASP A 274 6.99 -12.67 -7.75
C ASP A 274 5.57 -13.26 -7.75
N ALA A 275 5.39 -14.46 -7.19
CA ALA A 275 4.09 -15.11 -7.08
C ALA A 275 3.13 -14.33 -6.19
N GLY A 276 3.60 -13.84 -5.04
CA GLY A 276 2.82 -12.99 -4.15
C GLY A 276 2.39 -11.69 -4.82
N ARG A 277 3.29 -11.02 -5.54
CA ARG A 277 2.96 -9.78 -6.27
C ARG A 277 1.93 -10.01 -7.37
N VAL A 278 1.97 -11.13 -8.07
CA VAL A 278 0.93 -11.47 -9.07
C VAL A 278 -0.44 -11.60 -8.40
N LYS A 279 -0.53 -12.30 -7.28
CA LYS A 279 -1.79 -12.43 -6.51
C LYS A 279 -2.31 -11.06 -6.05
N TYR A 280 -1.43 -10.24 -5.49
CA TYR A 280 -1.75 -8.88 -5.06
C TYR A 280 -2.26 -8.02 -6.21
N ALA A 281 -1.53 -7.99 -7.32
CA ALA A 281 -1.89 -7.21 -8.50
C ALA A 281 -3.21 -7.67 -9.14
N ASN A 282 -3.51 -8.98 -9.11
CA ASN A 282 -4.77 -9.52 -9.63
C ASN A 282 -5.97 -8.99 -8.84
N LEU A 283 -5.92 -9.00 -7.51
CA LEU A 283 -6.99 -8.45 -6.69
C LEU A 283 -7.11 -6.93 -6.88
N LEU A 284 -6.00 -6.22 -6.76
CA LEU A 284 -5.97 -4.76 -6.89
C LEU A 284 -6.57 -4.31 -8.24
N SER A 285 -6.15 -4.94 -9.34
CA SER A 285 -6.63 -4.57 -10.68
C SER A 285 -8.12 -4.89 -10.89
N ARG A 286 -8.63 -6.00 -10.35
CA ARG A 286 -10.08 -6.31 -10.38
C ARG A 286 -10.90 -5.25 -9.67
N VAL A 287 -10.49 -4.88 -8.45
CA VAL A 287 -11.19 -3.84 -7.68
C VAL A 287 -11.10 -2.48 -8.39
N ALA A 288 -9.92 -2.15 -8.94
CA ALA A 288 -9.73 -0.93 -9.72
C ALA A 288 -10.68 -0.86 -10.92
N LEU A 289 -10.75 -1.91 -11.74
CA LEU A 289 -11.63 -1.94 -12.90
C LEU A 289 -13.11 -1.84 -12.52
N ARG A 290 -13.54 -2.51 -11.46
CA ARG A 290 -14.91 -2.37 -10.93
C ARG A 290 -15.19 -0.93 -10.47
N ALA A 291 -14.26 -0.31 -9.77
CA ALA A 291 -14.37 1.09 -9.35
C ALA A 291 -14.46 2.03 -10.55
N MET A 292 -13.79 1.70 -11.65
CA MET A 292 -13.87 2.44 -12.92
C MET A 292 -15.11 2.11 -13.76
N GLY A 293 -15.99 1.23 -13.27
CA GLY A 293 -17.28 0.90 -13.89
C GLY A 293 -17.29 -0.31 -14.82
N TYR A 294 -16.19 -1.05 -14.90
CA TYR A 294 -16.10 -2.28 -15.69
C TYR A 294 -16.70 -3.47 -14.95
N ASP A 295 -17.27 -4.41 -15.70
CA ASP A 295 -17.88 -5.63 -15.16
C ASP A 295 -16.84 -6.76 -15.18
N ILE A 296 -16.27 -7.02 -14.02
CA ILE A 296 -15.21 -8.03 -13.82
C ILE A 296 -15.67 -8.99 -12.72
N ASP A 297 -15.79 -10.27 -13.05
CA ASP A 297 -16.17 -11.30 -12.09
C ASP A 297 -15.12 -11.53 -11.01
N GLU A 298 -15.54 -11.99 -9.84
CA GLU A 298 -14.63 -12.38 -8.78
C GLU A 298 -13.73 -13.55 -9.20
N GLY A 299 -12.46 -13.45 -8.80
CA GLY A 299 -11.47 -14.48 -9.11
C GLY A 299 -10.93 -14.48 -10.55
N VAL A 300 -11.47 -13.65 -11.42
CA VAL A 300 -10.98 -13.53 -12.80
C VAL A 300 -9.74 -12.66 -12.87
N ASP A 301 -8.70 -13.14 -13.56
CA ASP A 301 -7.56 -12.31 -13.91
C ASP A 301 -7.92 -11.40 -15.08
N PRO A 302 -7.81 -10.06 -14.94
CA PRO A 302 -8.13 -9.13 -16.00
C PRO A 302 -7.40 -9.38 -17.32
N ASP A 303 -6.21 -9.96 -17.28
CA ASP A 303 -5.45 -10.30 -18.51
C ASP A 303 -6.09 -11.44 -19.34
N THR A 304 -7.03 -12.18 -18.76
CA THR A 304 -7.69 -13.32 -19.42
C THR A 304 -9.01 -12.98 -20.09
N ILE A 305 -9.48 -11.75 -19.98
CA ILE A 305 -10.76 -11.28 -20.53
C ILE A 305 -10.60 -10.00 -21.33
N ASP A 306 -11.49 -9.81 -22.29
CA ASP A 306 -11.57 -8.55 -23.04
C ASP A 306 -12.47 -7.53 -22.34
N TRP A 307 -11.96 -6.94 -21.25
CA TRP A 307 -12.69 -5.88 -20.54
C TRP A 307 -12.60 -4.54 -21.28
N ILE A 308 -11.63 -4.35 -22.17
CA ILE A 308 -11.38 -3.09 -22.88
C ILE A 308 -12.55 -2.75 -23.83
N SER A 309 -13.16 -3.78 -24.41
CA SER A 309 -14.33 -3.60 -25.31
C SER A 309 -15.63 -3.26 -24.58
N GLN A 310 -15.64 -3.33 -23.24
CA GLN A 310 -16.81 -2.97 -22.45
C GLN A 310 -17.01 -1.44 -22.43
N ASN A 311 -18.28 -1.03 -22.35
CA ASN A 311 -18.64 0.35 -22.01
C ASN A 311 -18.83 0.44 -20.49
N PRO A 312 -17.94 1.13 -19.77
CA PRO A 312 -18.03 1.24 -18.34
C PRO A 312 -19.31 1.94 -17.91
N LYS A 313 -19.93 1.43 -16.85
CA LYS A 313 -21.13 2.03 -16.26
C LYS A 313 -20.73 3.29 -15.50
N GLY A 314 -21.40 4.42 -15.76
CA GLY A 314 -21.21 5.66 -14.98
C GLY A 314 -20.24 6.69 -15.56
N LYS A 315 -19.85 6.54 -16.81
CA LYS A 315 -19.19 7.62 -17.58
C LYS A 315 -20.17 8.32 -18.49
#